data_b3c8a32862e50351941dee146b945605
#
_entry.id   b3c8a32862e50351941dee146b945605
#
_cell.length_a   1.000
_cell.length_b   1.000
_cell.length_c   1.000
_cell.angle_alpha   90.00
_cell.angle_beta   90.00
_cell.angle_gamma   90.00
#
_symmetry.space_group_name_H-M   'P 1'
#
loop_
_entity.id
_entity.type
_entity.pdbx_description
1 polymer ?
#
loop_
_entity_poly.entity_id
_entity_poly.type
_entity_poly.pdbx_seq_one_letter_code
_entity_poly.pdbx_strand_id
1 'polypeptide(L)'
;MTRLLAFLAAATLTSVGFAQADSSTNFATGGMHFSAKAMDTDNDGMISKDEFMKYHADMWDKLASGSNGTMSTPDVAKAFARGGMHVNVKAMDADHDGTISKDEFMSYEANHWALLPKDANGQISVADMQKAMKKHRQSAAAASDSTDTPKTN
;
A
#
# COMPACT_ATOMS: atom_id res chain seq x y z
N MET A 1 -23.42 1.84 66.61
CA MET A 1 -23.32 3.09 65.83
C MET A 1 -22.04 3.04 65.02
N THR A 2 -22.07 2.52 63.80
CA THR A 2 -20.90 2.32 62.96
C THR A 2 -21.14 3.09 61.67
N ARG A 3 -20.41 4.16 61.45
CA ARG A 3 -20.51 4.99 60.23
C ARG A 3 -19.62 4.37 59.15
N LEU A 4 -20.27 3.95 58.06
CA LEU A 4 -19.64 3.50 56.84
C LEU A 4 -19.24 4.71 56.00
N LEU A 5 -17.96 4.93 55.80
CA LEU A 5 -17.41 5.94 54.90
C LEU A 5 -17.24 5.29 53.52
N ALA A 6 -18.05 5.68 52.57
CA ALA A 6 -17.87 5.29 51.17
C ALA A 6 -16.82 6.20 50.50
N PHE A 7 -15.68 5.65 50.11
CA PHE A 7 -14.74 6.34 49.24
C PHE A 7 -15.20 6.22 47.79
N LEU A 8 -15.60 7.36 47.25
CA LEU A 8 -15.90 7.50 45.81
C LEU A 8 -14.58 7.80 45.08
N ALA A 9 -13.96 6.79 44.45
CA ALA A 9 -12.83 6.99 43.59
C ALA A 9 -13.32 7.44 42.20
N ALA A 10 -13.15 8.70 41.89
CA ALA A 10 -13.37 9.25 40.55
C ALA A 10 -12.17 8.85 39.66
N ALA A 11 -12.36 7.87 38.82
CA ALA A 11 -11.40 7.55 37.76
C ALA A 11 -11.55 8.56 36.62
N THR A 12 -10.64 9.52 36.51
CA THR A 12 -10.51 10.39 35.35
C THR A 12 -9.90 9.59 34.21
N LEU A 13 -10.72 9.18 33.24
CA LEU A 13 -10.23 8.70 31.96
C LEU A 13 -9.65 9.91 31.22
N THR A 14 -8.33 10.02 31.20
CA THR A 14 -7.62 10.82 30.21
C THR A 14 -7.71 10.08 28.89
N SER A 15 -8.60 10.53 28.01
CA SER A 15 -8.61 10.14 26.61
C SER A 15 -7.34 10.68 25.96
N VAL A 16 -6.35 9.80 25.80
CA VAL A 16 -5.25 10.05 24.87
C VAL A 16 -5.87 10.05 23.49
N GLY A 17 -6.07 11.23 22.93
CA GLY A 17 -6.48 11.40 21.56
C GLY A 17 -5.38 10.86 20.66
N PHE A 18 -5.56 9.64 20.15
CA PHE A 18 -4.82 9.20 18.97
C PHE A 18 -5.23 10.16 17.86
N ALA A 19 -4.32 11.02 17.47
CA ALA A 19 -4.43 11.75 16.22
C ALA A 19 -4.49 10.68 15.12
N GLN A 20 -5.71 10.39 14.63
CA GLN A 20 -5.90 9.67 13.39
C GLN A 20 -5.21 10.51 12.32
N ALA A 21 -4.06 10.02 11.86
CA ALA A 21 -3.48 10.51 10.64
C ALA A 21 -4.55 10.33 9.56
N ASP A 22 -5.02 11.45 9.02
CA ASP A 22 -5.93 11.51 7.88
C ASP A 22 -5.29 10.81 6.68
N SER A 23 -5.43 9.49 6.64
CA SER A 23 -5.14 8.68 5.46
C SER A 23 -6.38 8.66 4.57
N SER A 24 -6.93 9.84 4.25
CA SER A 24 -7.90 9.96 3.17
C SER A 24 -7.19 9.86 1.83
N THR A 25 -6.70 8.67 1.53
CA THR A 25 -6.41 8.30 0.15
C THR A 25 -7.75 8.23 -0.57
N ASN A 26 -8.02 9.24 -1.38
CA ASN A 26 -9.26 9.39 -2.15
C ASN A 26 -9.26 8.35 -3.29
N PHE A 27 -9.59 7.08 -2.96
CA PHE A 27 -9.65 5.99 -3.93
C PHE A 27 -10.81 6.14 -4.94
N ALA A 28 -11.81 6.94 -4.61
CA ALA A 28 -13.01 7.06 -5.45
C ALA A 28 -12.80 7.82 -6.76
N THR A 29 -11.78 8.68 -6.86
CA THR A 29 -11.54 9.51 -8.06
C THR A 29 -10.09 9.60 -8.53
N GLY A 30 -9.11 9.13 -7.74
CA GLY A 30 -7.70 9.49 -7.92
C GLY A 30 -6.68 8.34 -7.96
N GLY A 31 -6.97 7.16 -8.42
CA GLY A 31 -5.95 6.09 -8.56
C GLY A 31 -5.20 5.72 -7.26
N MET A 32 -4.43 4.65 -7.29
CA MET A 32 -3.59 4.24 -6.15
C MET A 32 -2.35 5.13 -6.04
N HIS A 33 -2.28 5.92 -4.98
CA HIS A 33 -1.09 6.70 -4.67
C HIS A 33 -0.30 6.01 -3.55
N PHE A 34 0.87 5.50 -3.88
CA PHE A 34 1.78 4.94 -2.90
C PHE A 34 2.56 6.05 -2.21
N SER A 35 2.63 5.99 -0.88
CA SER A 35 3.38 6.94 -0.06
C SER A 35 4.34 6.21 0.86
N ALA A 36 5.64 6.36 0.61
CA ALA A 36 6.66 5.78 1.49
C ALA A 36 6.54 6.29 2.94
N LYS A 37 6.14 7.55 3.11
CA LYS A 37 5.92 8.12 4.44
C LYS A 37 4.70 7.50 5.15
N ALA A 38 3.68 7.07 4.41
CA ALA A 38 2.51 6.42 5.00
C ALA A 38 2.76 4.93 5.32
N MET A 39 3.83 4.34 4.78
CA MET A 39 4.29 3.00 5.14
C MET A 39 5.02 3.00 6.49
N ASP A 40 5.81 4.04 6.77
CA ASP A 40 6.51 4.26 8.04
C ASP A 40 5.49 4.66 9.12
N THR A 41 4.96 3.66 9.81
CA THR A 41 3.82 3.84 10.74
C THR A 41 4.26 4.27 12.13
N ASP A 42 5.47 3.93 12.55
CA ASP A 42 6.06 4.32 13.83
C ASP A 42 6.91 5.60 13.74
N ASN A 43 7.11 6.11 12.50
CA ASN A 43 7.87 7.32 12.19
C ASN A 43 9.34 7.26 12.62
N ASP A 44 9.96 6.09 12.52
CA ASP A 44 11.40 5.91 12.80
C ASP A 44 12.29 6.28 11.59
N GLY A 45 11.68 6.60 10.44
CA GLY A 45 12.35 6.95 9.19
C GLY A 45 12.74 5.75 8.34
N MET A 46 12.43 4.55 8.80
CA MET A 46 12.66 3.29 8.12
C MET A 46 11.32 2.62 7.79
N ILE A 47 11.32 1.70 6.87
CA ILE A 47 10.18 0.86 6.52
C ILE A 47 10.62 -0.57 6.71
N SER A 48 9.99 -1.25 7.66
CA SER A 48 10.15 -2.67 7.88
C SER A 48 9.31 -3.49 6.89
N LYS A 49 9.58 -4.80 6.80
CA LYS A 49 8.75 -5.69 5.98
C LYS A 49 7.30 -5.70 6.45
N ASP A 50 7.08 -5.69 7.76
CA ASP A 50 5.74 -5.77 8.33
C ASP A 50 4.92 -4.52 8.02
N GLU A 51 5.52 -3.35 8.08
CA GLU A 51 4.89 -2.08 7.70
C GLU A 51 4.56 -2.03 6.21
N PHE A 52 5.52 -2.46 5.37
CA PHE A 52 5.31 -2.57 3.92
C PHE A 52 4.13 -3.50 3.62
N MET A 53 4.13 -4.71 4.16
CA MET A 53 3.09 -5.70 3.93
C MET A 53 1.74 -5.24 4.47
N LYS A 54 1.71 -4.66 5.67
CA LYS A 54 0.49 -4.10 6.26
C LYS A 54 -0.10 -2.99 5.39
N TYR A 55 0.73 -2.06 4.93
CA TYR A 55 0.29 -0.98 4.05
C TYR A 55 -0.38 -1.51 2.78
N HIS A 56 0.22 -2.51 2.14
CA HIS A 56 -0.32 -3.11 0.92
C HIS A 56 -1.59 -3.92 1.20
N ALA A 57 -1.69 -4.62 2.32
CA ALA A 57 -2.90 -5.31 2.74
C ALA A 57 -4.07 -4.33 2.96
N ASP A 58 -3.84 -3.25 3.70
CA ASP A 58 -4.85 -2.21 3.96
C ASP A 58 -5.29 -1.51 2.65
N MET A 59 -4.37 -1.35 1.71
CA MET A 59 -4.64 -0.80 0.40
C MET A 59 -5.50 -1.73 -0.45
N TRP A 60 -5.20 -3.05 -0.47
CA TRP A 60 -6.00 -4.04 -1.16
C TRP A 60 -7.43 -4.11 -0.60
N ASP A 61 -7.59 -4.10 0.71
CA ASP A 61 -8.90 -4.15 1.35
C ASP A 61 -9.78 -2.96 0.96
N LYS A 62 -9.19 -1.79 0.80
CA LYS A 62 -9.89 -0.61 0.29
C LYS A 62 -10.24 -0.73 -1.20
N LEU A 63 -9.32 -1.26 -2.00
CA LEU A 63 -9.49 -1.39 -3.44
C LEU A 63 -10.57 -2.41 -3.78
N ALA A 64 -10.54 -3.57 -3.12
CA ALA A 64 -11.43 -4.70 -3.35
C ALA A 64 -12.72 -4.67 -2.49
N SER A 65 -12.99 -3.57 -1.78
CA SER A 65 -14.08 -3.46 -0.80
C SER A 65 -15.49 -3.71 -1.37
N GLY A 66 -15.69 -3.56 -2.67
CA GLY A 66 -16.95 -3.84 -3.36
C GLY A 66 -17.01 -5.17 -4.13
N SER A 67 -15.97 -6.02 -4.05
CA SER A 67 -15.72 -7.11 -5.00
C SER A 67 -15.48 -8.48 -4.34
N ASN A 68 -16.02 -8.72 -3.15
CA ASN A 68 -15.81 -9.96 -2.38
C ASN A 68 -14.32 -10.31 -2.15
N GLY A 69 -13.44 -9.29 -2.12
CA GLY A 69 -12.01 -9.46 -1.87
C GLY A 69 -11.17 -9.85 -3.09
N THR A 70 -11.78 -9.99 -4.29
CA THR A 70 -11.09 -10.25 -5.56
C THR A 70 -11.35 -9.13 -6.55
N MET A 71 -10.45 -8.93 -7.51
CA MET A 71 -10.62 -7.95 -8.60
C MET A 71 -10.22 -8.56 -9.94
N SER A 72 -10.88 -8.15 -11.03
CA SER A 72 -10.45 -8.57 -12.35
C SER A 72 -9.07 -8.01 -12.69
N THR A 73 -8.27 -8.75 -13.46
CA THR A 73 -6.95 -8.29 -13.91
C THR A 73 -6.99 -6.94 -14.63
N PRO A 74 -8.01 -6.62 -15.50
CA PRO A 74 -8.13 -5.30 -16.09
C PRO A 74 -8.41 -4.18 -15.08
N ASP A 75 -9.20 -4.45 -14.02
CA ASP A 75 -9.52 -3.43 -13.03
C ASP A 75 -8.33 -3.13 -12.13
N VAL A 76 -7.55 -4.15 -11.76
CA VAL A 76 -6.28 -3.96 -11.05
C VAL A 76 -5.31 -3.13 -11.91
N ALA A 77 -5.09 -3.49 -13.17
CA ALA A 77 -4.24 -2.73 -14.08
C ALA A 77 -4.67 -1.26 -14.17
N LYS A 78 -5.97 -1.00 -14.30
CA LYS A 78 -6.54 0.35 -14.37
C LYS A 78 -6.35 1.14 -13.07
N ALA A 79 -6.52 0.49 -11.92
CA ALA A 79 -6.34 1.13 -10.62
C ALA A 79 -4.88 1.58 -10.39
N PHE A 80 -3.92 0.72 -10.74
CA PHE A 80 -2.50 1.07 -10.68
C PHE A 80 -2.10 2.15 -11.69
N ALA A 81 -2.58 2.05 -12.94
CA ALA A 81 -2.30 3.03 -13.97
C ALA A 81 -2.77 4.44 -13.59
N ARG A 82 -3.94 4.57 -12.95
CA ARG A 82 -4.43 5.85 -12.41
C ARG A 82 -3.51 6.46 -11.35
N GLY A 83 -2.80 5.61 -10.59
CA GLY A 83 -1.76 6.03 -9.65
C GLY A 83 -0.41 6.32 -10.29
N GLY A 84 -0.30 6.25 -11.61
CA GLY A 84 0.95 6.42 -12.36
C GLY A 84 1.91 5.25 -12.20
N MET A 85 1.40 4.06 -11.91
CA MET A 85 2.19 2.83 -11.77
C MET A 85 1.72 1.79 -12.77
N HIS A 86 2.66 1.07 -13.35
CA HIS A 86 2.38 -0.09 -14.20
C HIS A 86 2.80 -1.36 -13.46
N VAL A 87 1.90 -2.29 -13.33
CA VAL A 87 2.13 -3.59 -12.69
C VAL A 87 1.97 -4.71 -13.70
N ASN A 88 2.70 -5.77 -13.50
CA ASN A 88 2.54 -6.98 -14.32
C ASN A 88 1.41 -7.84 -13.74
N VAL A 89 0.17 -7.50 -14.12
CA VAL A 89 -1.02 -8.22 -13.64
C VAL A 89 -1.00 -9.71 -14.00
N LYS A 90 -0.35 -10.09 -15.10
CA LYS A 90 -0.18 -11.51 -15.47
C LYS A 90 0.76 -12.28 -14.53
N ALA A 91 1.74 -11.60 -13.95
CA ALA A 91 2.61 -12.20 -12.95
C ALA A 91 1.97 -12.20 -11.56
N MET A 92 0.96 -11.37 -11.36
CA MET A 92 0.17 -11.30 -10.13
C MET A 92 -0.92 -12.37 -10.11
N ASP A 93 -1.59 -12.62 -11.25
CA ASP A 93 -2.58 -13.68 -11.50
C ASP A 93 -1.85 -15.03 -11.61
N ALA A 94 -1.62 -15.68 -10.48
CA ALA A 94 -0.76 -16.86 -10.40
C ALA A 94 -1.45 -18.15 -10.87
N ASP A 95 -2.76 -18.25 -10.68
CA ASP A 95 -3.57 -19.39 -11.12
C ASP A 95 -4.21 -19.19 -12.49
N HIS A 96 -4.09 -17.97 -13.06
CA HIS A 96 -4.57 -17.59 -14.38
C HIS A 96 -6.10 -17.69 -14.54
N ASP A 97 -6.83 -17.41 -13.47
CA ASP A 97 -8.30 -17.40 -13.48
C ASP A 97 -8.90 -16.07 -14.02
N GLY A 98 -8.03 -15.06 -14.27
CA GLY A 98 -8.40 -13.74 -14.79
C GLY A 98 -8.82 -12.76 -13.69
N THR A 99 -8.71 -13.17 -12.44
CA THR A 99 -8.91 -12.31 -11.26
C THR A 99 -7.64 -12.27 -10.41
N ILE A 100 -7.55 -11.29 -9.54
CA ILE A 100 -6.50 -11.19 -8.53
C ILE A 100 -7.16 -11.30 -7.17
N SER A 101 -6.76 -12.29 -6.41
CA SER A 101 -7.11 -12.45 -5.00
C SER A 101 -6.17 -11.63 -4.11
N LYS A 102 -6.55 -11.45 -2.84
CA LYS A 102 -5.67 -10.83 -1.84
C LYS A 102 -4.37 -11.60 -1.67
N ASP A 103 -4.42 -12.93 -1.67
CA ASP A 103 -3.24 -13.78 -1.47
C ASP A 103 -2.25 -13.67 -2.63
N GLU A 104 -2.73 -13.59 -3.85
CA GLU A 104 -1.90 -13.37 -5.05
C GLU A 104 -1.27 -11.98 -5.02
N PHE A 105 -2.07 -10.96 -4.72
CA PHE A 105 -1.56 -9.59 -4.56
C PHE A 105 -0.47 -9.53 -3.48
N MET A 106 -0.71 -10.10 -2.30
CA MET A 106 0.25 -10.10 -1.20
C MET A 106 1.51 -10.92 -1.52
N SER A 107 1.38 -12.02 -2.25
CA SER A 107 2.51 -12.83 -2.73
C SER A 107 3.37 -12.05 -3.73
N TYR A 108 2.72 -11.31 -4.64
CA TYR A 108 3.40 -10.42 -5.59
C TYR A 108 4.18 -9.32 -4.87
N GLU A 109 3.56 -8.66 -3.88
CA GLU A 109 4.22 -7.60 -3.10
C GLU A 109 5.35 -8.13 -2.21
N ALA A 110 5.23 -9.35 -1.68
CA ALA A 110 6.32 -10.01 -0.94
C ALA A 110 7.56 -10.27 -1.84
N ASN A 111 7.34 -10.68 -3.09
CA ASN A 111 8.39 -10.81 -4.09
C ASN A 111 8.99 -9.44 -4.45
N HIS A 112 8.16 -8.42 -4.59
CA HIS A 112 8.60 -7.05 -4.82
C HIS A 112 9.48 -6.55 -3.66
N TRP A 113 9.05 -6.76 -2.41
CA TRP A 113 9.86 -6.46 -1.22
C TRP A 113 11.24 -7.11 -1.26
N ALA A 114 11.32 -8.37 -1.70
CA ALA A 114 12.60 -9.09 -1.78
C ALA A 114 13.62 -8.40 -2.70
N LEU A 115 13.16 -7.69 -3.74
CA LEU A 115 14.00 -7.01 -4.73
C LEU A 115 14.41 -5.59 -4.31
N LEU A 116 13.80 -5.00 -3.29
CA LEU A 116 14.13 -3.67 -2.83
C LEU A 116 15.50 -3.64 -2.14
N PRO A 117 16.28 -2.55 -2.30
CA PRO A 117 17.53 -2.37 -1.57
C PRO A 117 17.23 -2.16 -0.07
N LYS A 118 17.81 -2.99 0.77
CA LYS A 118 17.64 -2.97 2.22
C LYS A 118 18.97 -2.81 2.92
N ASP A 119 18.92 -2.26 4.12
CA ASP A 119 20.07 -2.20 5.02
C ASP A 119 20.40 -3.58 5.64
N ALA A 120 21.38 -3.62 6.55
CA ALA A 120 21.78 -4.85 7.23
C ALA A 120 20.70 -5.44 8.15
N ASN A 121 19.71 -4.63 8.54
CA ASN A 121 18.59 -5.04 9.39
C ASN A 121 17.39 -5.52 8.54
N GLY A 122 17.49 -5.47 7.21
CA GLY A 122 16.41 -5.84 6.31
C GLY A 122 15.33 -4.76 6.14
N GLN A 123 15.62 -3.51 6.50
CA GLN A 123 14.74 -2.35 6.38
C GLN A 123 15.17 -1.46 5.21
N ILE A 124 14.25 -0.62 4.72
CA ILE A 124 14.55 0.40 3.70
C ILE A 124 14.22 1.78 4.25
N SER A 125 15.11 2.78 4.04
CA SER A 125 14.77 4.14 4.45
C SER A 125 13.61 4.71 3.64
N VAL A 126 12.81 5.58 4.25
CA VAL A 126 11.73 6.30 3.56
C VAL A 126 12.25 7.02 2.32
N ALA A 127 13.46 7.59 2.39
CA ALA A 127 14.08 8.30 1.27
C ALA A 127 14.45 7.35 0.10
N ASP A 128 14.96 6.16 0.41
CA ASP A 128 15.32 5.19 -0.64
C ASP A 128 14.09 4.51 -1.23
N MET A 129 13.06 4.28 -0.43
CA MET A 129 11.75 3.84 -0.93
C MET A 129 11.16 4.87 -1.91
N GLN A 130 11.21 6.17 -1.58
CA GLN A 130 10.76 7.23 -2.48
C GLN A 130 11.53 7.23 -3.81
N LYS A 131 12.86 7.03 -3.76
CA LYS A 131 13.70 6.91 -4.96
C LYS A 131 13.31 5.70 -5.80
N ALA A 132 13.11 4.53 -5.16
CA ALA A 132 12.70 3.30 -5.84
C ALA A 132 11.35 3.49 -6.55
N MET A 133 10.37 4.08 -5.86
CA MET A 133 9.05 4.38 -6.44
C MET A 133 9.13 5.38 -7.59
N LYS A 134 9.96 6.42 -7.49
CA LYS A 134 10.18 7.40 -8.57
C LYS A 134 10.82 6.73 -9.79
N LYS A 135 11.83 5.90 -9.59
CA LYS A 135 12.48 5.14 -10.67
C LYS A 135 11.49 4.23 -11.40
N HIS A 136 10.65 3.53 -10.64
CA HIS A 136 9.63 2.65 -11.21
C HIS A 136 8.62 3.41 -12.09
N ARG A 137 8.15 4.57 -11.64
CA ARG A 137 7.26 5.43 -12.45
C ARG A 137 7.92 5.94 -13.73
N GLN A 138 9.20 6.30 -13.68
CA GLN A 138 9.93 6.78 -14.85
C GLN A 138 10.17 5.69 -15.89
N SER A 139 10.51 4.47 -15.47
CA SER A 139 10.69 3.34 -16.39
C SER A 139 9.37 2.95 -17.08
N ALA A 140 8.26 3.05 -16.37
CA ALA A 140 6.93 2.79 -16.92
C ALA A 140 6.53 3.84 -17.97
N ALA A 141 6.80 5.13 -17.73
CA ALA A 141 6.55 6.21 -18.68
C ALA A 141 7.39 6.06 -19.96
N ALA A 142 8.65 5.64 -19.86
CA ALA A 142 9.52 5.40 -21.01
C ALA A 142 9.06 4.21 -21.87
N ALA A 143 8.47 3.18 -21.25
CA ALA A 143 7.95 2.02 -21.98
C ALA A 143 6.67 2.33 -22.76
N SER A 144 5.87 3.31 -22.34
CA SER A 144 4.65 3.73 -23.03
C SER A 144 4.90 4.62 -24.25
N ASP A 145 6.05 5.31 -24.29
CA ASP A 145 6.42 6.20 -25.41
C ASP A 145 7.03 5.44 -26.61
N SER A 146 7.43 4.18 -26.43
CA SER A 146 8.07 3.39 -27.49
C SER A 146 7.09 2.65 -28.41
N THR A 147 5.78 2.87 -28.33
CA THR A 147 4.79 2.36 -29.28
C THR A 147 4.47 3.40 -30.37
N ASP A 148 5.50 4.03 -30.95
CA ASP A 148 5.29 4.82 -32.16
C ASP A 148 5.22 3.88 -33.38
N THR A 149 4.14 4.03 -34.08
CA THR A 149 3.69 3.33 -35.27
C THR A 149 4.74 3.38 -36.38
N PRO A 150 5.06 2.27 -37.08
CA PRO A 150 5.84 2.38 -38.31
C PRO A 150 4.99 3.10 -39.35
N LYS A 151 5.44 4.29 -39.76
CA LYS A 151 4.93 4.97 -40.95
C LYS A 151 5.15 4.05 -42.14
N THR A 152 4.07 3.48 -42.66
CA THR A 152 4.05 2.88 -44.00
C THR A 152 4.18 4.00 -45.01
N ASN A 153 5.22 3.91 -45.77
CA ASN A 153 5.46 4.68 -47.02
C ASN A 153 4.82 3.93 -48.16
#